data_ae29725bb6db6a4f7d0298404367488d
#
_entry.id   ae29725bb6db6a4f7d0298404367488d
#
_cell.length_a   1.000
_cell.length_b   1.000
_cell.length_c   1.000
_cell.angle_alpha   90.00
_cell.angle_beta   90.00
_cell.angle_gamma   90.00
#
_symmetry.space_group_name_H-M   'P 1'
#
loop_
_entity.id
_entity.type
_entity.pdbx_description
1 polymer ?
#
loop_
_entity_poly.entity_id
_entity_poly.type
_entity_poly.pdbx_seq_one_letter_code
_entity_poly.pdbx_strand_id
1 'polypeptide(L)'
;MLRTTMVLKMQGYWAVGSGKGGGNEVDNRIDRDSDGLPYVPGKMLKGLVKDACLRLKNAGNKNYCFVDEIFGAVDSNENMNRTTSKAGKIYFSDARLSPQLRLELSKSENRSAKDNLTRNIYSTAIDDETGTADDRSLRGYEVAVPMDLYARMECDCDKTTFDCIKKAAGKLVRAVGSHKSRGLGEVVIEFKDEA
;
A
#
# COMPACT_ATOMS: atom_id res chain seq x y z
N MET A 1 12.60 20.99 -3.73
CA MET A 1 11.87 19.85 -3.17
C MET A 1 10.39 20.08 -3.40
N LEU A 2 9.75 19.21 -4.19
CA LEU A 2 8.32 19.28 -4.51
C LEU A 2 7.53 18.40 -3.55
N ARG A 3 6.28 18.81 -3.24
CA ARG A 3 5.41 18.13 -2.28
C ARG A 3 4.00 18.00 -2.83
N THR A 4 3.31 16.93 -2.44
CA THR A 4 1.89 16.72 -2.72
C THR A 4 1.30 15.75 -1.72
N THR A 5 0.01 15.82 -1.49
CA THR A 5 -0.73 14.80 -0.74
C THR A 5 -1.29 13.76 -1.70
N MET A 6 -0.85 12.52 -1.54
CA MET A 6 -1.37 11.34 -2.22
C MET A 6 -2.58 10.82 -1.46
N VAL A 7 -3.72 10.73 -2.11
CA VAL A 7 -4.97 10.19 -1.55
C VAL A 7 -5.20 8.81 -2.14
N LEU A 8 -5.27 7.81 -1.28
CA LEU A 8 -5.62 6.43 -1.63
C LEU A 8 -7.10 6.23 -1.31
N LYS A 9 -7.94 6.15 -2.33
CA LYS A 9 -9.37 5.84 -2.19
C LYS A 9 -9.55 4.33 -2.35
N MET A 10 -9.63 3.61 -1.23
CA MET A 10 -9.82 2.15 -1.24
C MET A 10 -11.25 1.83 -1.69
N GLN A 11 -11.40 1.08 -2.78
CA GLN A 11 -12.70 0.79 -3.40
C GLN A 11 -13.35 -0.47 -2.81
N GLY A 12 -12.57 -1.33 -2.17
CA GLY A 12 -13.02 -2.57 -1.56
C GLY A 12 -12.25 -2.88 -0.28
N TYR A 13 -12.50 -4.04 0.30
CA TYR A 13 -11.71 -4.52 1.43
C TYR A 13 -10.23 -4.62 1.04
N TRP A 14 -9.35 -4.33 1.99
CA TRP A 14 -7.91 -4.37 1.76
C TRP A 14 -7.16 -4.93 2.97
N ALA A 15 -6.01 -5.52 2.72
CA ALA A 15 -5.16 -6.07 3.76
C ALA A 15 -3.69 -5.75 3.50
N VAL A 16 -3.08 -5.03 4.42
CA VAL A 16 -1.63 -4.88 4.52
C VAL A 16 -1.20 -5.70 5.72
N GLY A 17 -0.61 -6.87 5.45
CA GLY A 17 -0.27 -7.82 6.49
C GLY A 17 0.89 -7.34 7.37
N SER A 18 0.77 -7.54 8.68
CA SER A 18 1.82 -7.28 9.66
C SER A 18 2.96 -8.31 9.61
N GLY A 19 2.78 -9.42 8.87
CA GLY A 19 3.66 -10.59 8.91
C GLY A 19 3.52 -11.43 10.18
N LYS A 20 2.55 -11.10 11.04
CA LYS A 20 2.28 -11.83 12.29
C LYS A 20 0.98 -12.62 12.15
N GLY A 21 1.00 -13.88 12.53
CA GLY A 21 -0.22 -14.70 12.65
C GLY A 21 -1.13 -14.21 13.77
N GLY A 22 -2.43 -14.42 13.63
CA GLY A 22 -3.47 -14.00 14.58
C GLY A 22 -3.82 -15.03 15.65
N GLY A 23 -3.01 -16.06 15.87
CA GLY A 23 -3.33 -17.16 16.78
C GLY A 23 -4.39 -18.10 16.17
N ASN A 24 -5.32 -18.58 17.00
CA ASN A 24 -6.33 -19.56 16.58
C ASN A 24 -7.49 -18.99 15.75
N GLU A 25 -7.65 -17.66 15.67
CA GLU A 25 -8.81 -17.05 15.01
C GLU A 25 -8.59 -16.69 13.55
N VAL A 26 -7.40 -16.16 13.21
CA VAL A 26 -7.05 -15.75 11.84
C VAL A 26 -5.58 -16.03 11.56
N ASP A 27 -5.28 -16.47 10.33
CA ASP A 27 -3.91 -16.77 9.90
C ASP A 27 -3.08 -15.50 9.71
N ASN A 28 -3.72 -14.41 9.29
CA ASN A 28 -3.06 -13.14 9.02
C ASN A 28 -3.84 -11.95 9.59
N ARG A 29 -3.13 -11.10 10.33
CA ARG A 29 -3.65 -9.81 10.79
C ARG A 29 -3.09 -8.67 9.97
N ILE A 30 -3.90 -7.60 9.83
CA ILE A 30 -3.45 -6.37 9.18
C ILE A 30 -2.50 -5.60 10.10
N ASP A 31 -1.65 -4.78 9.47
CA ASP A 31 -0.77 -3.86 10.19
C ASP A 31 -1.55 -2.66 10.72
N ARG A 32 -1.19 -2.20 11.90
CA ARG A 32 -1.85 -1.09 12.60
C ARG A 32 -0.82 -0.09 13.09
N ASP A 33 -1.15 1.17 13.04
CA ASP A 33 -0.30 2.23 13.58
C ASP A 33 -0.33 2.29 15.13
N SER A 34 0.36 3.26 15.71
CA SER A 34 0.43 3.47 17.16
C SER A 34 -0.94 3.68 17.83
N ASP A 35 -1.91 4.18 17.07
CA ASP A 35 -3.27 4.41 17.56
C ASP A 35 -4.17 3.18 17.34
N GLY A 36 -3.60 2.09 16.81
CA GLY A 36 -4.29 0.84 16.49
C GLY A 36 -5.21 0.96 15.26
N LEU A 37 -4.96 1.92 14.37
CA LEU A 37 -5.73 2.15 13.14
C LEU A 37 -5.03 1.50 11.94
N PRO A 38 -5.79 0.96 10.96
CA PRO A 38 -5.21 0.40 9.74
C PRO A 38 -4.52 1.49 8.92
N TYR A 39 -3.35 1.18 8.34
CA TYR A 39 -2.58 2.10 7.54
C TYR A 39 -1.82 1.38 6.42
N VAL A 40 -1.28 2.13 5.47
CA VAL A 40 -0.39 1.61 4.43
C VAL A 40 1.01 2.19 4.64
N PRO A 41 2.04 1.36 4.88
CA PRO A 41 3.40 1.85 5.09
C PRO A 41 3.95 2.61 3.88
N GLY A 42 4.63 3.74 4.12
CA GLY A 42 5.24 4.56 3.08
C GLY A 42 6.26 3.79 2.22
N LYS A 43 6.97 2.83 2.80
CA LYS A 43 7.87 1.92 2.06
C LYS A 43 7.13 1.09 1.01
N MET A 44 5.89 0.65 1.30
CA MET A 44 5.05 -0.07 0.35
C MET A 44 4.60 0.85 -0.77
N LEU A 45 4.17 2.07 -0.46
CA LEU A 45 3.80 3.08 -1.46
C LEU A 45 4.96 3.38 -2.39
N LYS A 46 6.17 3.60 -1.83
CA LYS A 46 7.38 3.81 -2.62
C LYS A 46 7.63 2.65 -3.58
N GLY A 47 7.48 1.41 -3.13
CA GLY A 47 7.64 0.21 -3.96
C GLY A 47 6.62 0.13 -5.10
N LEU A 48 5.34 0.39 -4.81
CA LEU A 48 4.27 0.37 -5.81
C LEU A 48 4.45 1.45 -6.88
N VAL A 49 4.81 2.66 -6.47
CA VAL A 49 5.04 3.77 -7.41
C VAL A 49 6.31 3.54 -8.23
N LYS A 50 7.38 3.01 -7.61
CA LYS A 50 8.59 2.58 -8.35
C LYS A 50 8.26 1.54 -9.42
N ASP A 51 7.50 0.51 -9.07
CA ASP A 51 7.08 -0.54 -10.01
C ASP A 51 6.25 0.04 -11.17
N ALA A 52 5.31 0.95 -10.89
CA ALA A 52 4.54 1.63 -11.92
C ALA A 52 5.43 2.42 -12.91
N CYS A 53 6.43 3.15 -12.38
CA CYS A 53 7.40 3.88 -13.21
C CYS A 53 8.32 2.93 -14.00
N LEU A 54 8.75 1.81 -13.40
CA LEU A 54 9.58 0.79 -14.05
C LEU A 54 8.84 0.12 -15.22
N ARG A 55 7.55 -0.19 -15.07
CA ARG A 55 6.75 -0.74 -16.17
C ARG A 55 6.73 0.19 -17.38
N LEU A 56 6.59 1.51 -17.17
CA LEU A 56 6.63 2.49 -18.25
C LEU A 56 8.03 2.62 -18.86
N LYS A 57 9.09 2.60 -18.04
CA LYS A 57 10.49 2.57 -18.51
C LYS A 57 10.74 1.35 -19.39
N ASN A 58 10.34 0.17 -18.94
CA ASN A 58 10.56 -1.11 -19.65
C ASN A 58 9.69 -1.21 -20.92
N ALA A 59 8.55 -0.51 -20.98
CA ALA A 59 7.76 -0.35 -22.20
C ALA A 59 8.38 0.65 -23.21
N GLY A 60 9.59 1.12 -22.97
CA GLY A 60 10.31 2.03 -23.88
C GLY A 60 9.98 3.52 -23.73
N ASN A 61 9.25 3.91 -22.69
CA ASN A 61 8.93 5.31 -22.45
C ASN A 61 10.14 6.05 -21.84
N LYS A 62 10.83 6.82 -22.67
CA LYS A 62 12.04 7.58 -22.30
C LYS A 62 11.82 8.60 -21.17
N ASN A 63 10.59 9.06 -20.95
CA ASN A 63 10.27 9.99 -19.86
C ASN A 63 10.44 9.37 -18.46
N TYR A 64 10.70 8.07 -18.37
CA TYR A 64 10.87 7.33 -17.10
C TYR A 64 12.31 6.83 -16.86
N CYS A 65 13.30 7.38 -17.57
CA CYS A 65 14.72 7.04 -17.36
C CYS A 65 15.23 7.41 -15.95
N PHE A 66 14.56 8.32 -15.26
CA PHE A 66 14.89 8.82 -13.92
C PHE A 66 14.70 7.81 -12.79
N VAL A 67 14.07 6.66 -13.03
CA VAL A 67 13.59 5.76 -11.95
C VAL A 67 14.69 5.37 -10.97
N ASP A 68 15.87 4.99 -11.49
CA ASP A 68 16.97 4.54 -10.64
C ASP A 68 17.59 5.68 -9.81
N GLU A 69 17.61 6.89 -10.35
CA GLU A 69 18.09 8.09 -9.65
C GLU A 69 17.10 8.51 -8.55
N ILE A 70 15.82 8.57 -8.87
CA ILE A 70 14.77 9.10 -7.96
C ILE A 70 14.43 8.08 -6.87
N PHE A 71 14.28 6.81 -7.20
CA PHE A 71 13.85 5.79 -6.22
C PHE A 71 15.04 5.09 -5.54
N GLY A 72 16.23 5.29 -6.04
CA GLY A 72 17.44 4.59 -5.62
C GLY A 72 17.64 3.28 -6.38
N ALA A 73 18.91 2.96 -6.61
CA ALA A 73 19.35 1.74 -7.26
C ALA A 73 20.09 0.85 -6.26
N VAL A 74 19.92 -0.46 -6.43
CA VAL A 74 20.79 -1.48 -5.80
C VAL A 74 21.73 -1.94 -6.91
N ASP A 75 23.03 -1.84 -6.70
CA ASP A 75 24.01 -2.42 -7.65
C ASP A 75 23.81 -3.94 -7.67
N SER A 76 23.49 -4.46 -8.85
CA SER A 76 23.25 -5.89 -9.12
C SER A 76 24.52 -6.71 -9.25
N ASN A 77 25.69 -6.15 -8.96
CA ASN A 77 26.93 -6.90 -8.91
C ASN A 77 26.93 -7.86 -7.73
N GLU A 78 27.23 -9.13 -7.98
CA GLU A 78 27.14 -10.31 -7.09
C GLU A 78 27.85 -10.21 -5.72
N ASN A 79 28.60 -9.15 -5.49
CA ASN A 79 29.10 -8.77 -4.18
C ASN A 79 28.22 -7.68 -3.58
N MET A 80 27.17 -8.09 -2.88
CA MET A 80 26.26 -7.22 -2.11
C MET A 80 27.01 -6.46 -1.01
N ASN A 81 27.83 -5.52 -1.35
CA ASN A 81 28.33 -4.52 -0.41
C ASN A 81 27.23 -3.43 -0.31
N ARG A 82 26.49 -3.41 0.82
CA ARG A 82 25.46 -2.40 1.14
C ARG A 82 25.97 -0.95 1.00
N THR A 83 27.25 -0.74 0.86
CA THR A 83 27.92 0.56 0.70
C THR A 83 27.78 1.15 -0.69
N THR A 84 27.34 0.41 -1.70
CA THR A 84 27.20 0.88 -3.09
C THR A 84 25.76 1.21 -3.50
N SER A 85 24.77 1.03 -2.62
CA SER A 85 23.40 1.41 -2.92
C SER A 85 23.23 2.93 -2.89
N LYS A 86 22.70 3.52 -3.98
CA LYS A 86 22.35 4.95 -4.03
C LYS A 86 21.01 5.19 -3.37
N ALA A 87 20.98 6.09 -2.37
CA ALA A 87 19.74 6.52 -1.74
C ALA A 87 18.84 7.24 -2.77
N GLY A 88 17.53 6.99 -2.72
CA GLY A 88 16.57 7.68 -3.57
C GLY A 88 16.30 9.10 -3.08
N LYS A 89 15.85 9.96 -3.99
CA LYS A 89 15.49 11.37 -3.76
C LYS A 89 14.01 11.57 -3.45
N ILE A 90 13.21 10.48 -3.37
CA ILE A 90 11.77 10.50 -3.12
C ILE A 90 11.44 9.87 -1.77
N TYR A 91 10.52 10.51 -1.05
CA TYR A 91 10.01 10.08 0.24
C TYR A 91 8.49 9.95 0.20
N PHE A 92 7.96 8.94 0.90
CA PHE A 92 6.54 8.72 1.14
C PHE A 92 6.33 8.55 2.64
N SER A 93 5.41 9.33 3.22
CA SER A 93 4.93 9.02 4.57
C SER A 93 4.02 7.80 4.52
N ASP A 94 3.72 7.22 5.69
CA ASP A 94 2.63 6.25 5.79
C ASP A 94 1.32 6.89 5.35
N ALA A 95 0.49 6.13 4.62
CA ALA A 95 -0.88 6.54 4.31
C ALA A 95 -1.79 6.20 5.48
N ARG A 96 -2.38 7.22 6.08
CA ARG A 96 -3.20 7.16 7.29
C ARG A 96 -4.55 7.83 7.05
N LEU A 97 -5.51 7.56 7.92
CA LEU A 97 -6.77 8.30 7.98
C LEU A 97 -6.52 9.80 8.17
N SER A 98 -7.49 10.64 7.77
CA SER A 98 -7.38 12.08 7.98
C SER A 98 -7.19 12.43 9.47
N PRO A 99 -6.47 13.53 9.80
CA PRO A 99 -6.26 13.93 11.18
C PRO A 99 -7.56 14.11 11.98
N GLN A 100 -8.61 14.63 11.32
CA GLN A 100 -9.92 14.81 11.94
C GLN A 100 -10.55 13.48 12.33
N LEU A 101 -10.58 12.50 11.40
CA LEU A 101 -11.14 11.18 11.67
C LEU A 101 -10.34 10.43 12.72
N ARG A 102 -9.01 10.54 12.71
CA ARG A 102 -8.15 9.95 13.74
C ARG A 102 -8.46 10.51 15.13
N LEU A 103 -8.65 11.83 15.24
CA LEU A 103 -9.02 12.46 16.50
C LEU A 103 -10.38 11.96 17.01
N GLU A 104 -11.37 11.84 16.13
CA GLU A 104 -12.68 11.28 16.49
C GLU A 104 -12.58 9.83 16.97
N LEU A 105 -11.83 8.99 16.24
CA LEU A 105 -11.66 7.57 16.59
C LEU A 105 -10.79 7.34 17.85
N SER A 106 -10.06 8.36 18.31
CA SER A 106 -9.29 8.27 19.56
C SER A 106 -10.16 8.44 20.82
N LYS A 107 -11.37 8.96 20.69
CA LYS A 107 -12.29 9.15 21.80
C LYS A 107 -12.84 7.81 22.29
N SER A 108 -12.93 7.64 23.60
CA SER A 108 -13.38 6.38 24.24
C SER A 108 -14.80 5.96 23.81
N GLU A 109 -15.68 6.92 23.56
CA GLU A 109 -17.05 6.72 23.07
C GLU A 109 -17.10 6.08 21.66
N ASN A 110 -16.05 6.26 20.85
CA ASN A 110 -15.97 5.77 19.48
C ASN A 110 -15.22 4.42 19.34
N ARG A 111 -14.99 3.71 20.45
CA ARG A 111 -14.29 2.43 20.44
C ARG A 111 -14.94 1.40 19.50
N SER A 112 -16.25 1.29 19.52
CA SER A 112 -16.99 0.40 18.63
C SER A 112 -16.82 0.78 17.15
N ALA A 113 -16.81 2.07 16.83
CA ALA A 113 -16.54 2.53 15.47
C ALA A 113 -15.12 2.15 15.00
N LYS A 114 -14.14 2.25 15.89
CA LYS A 114 -12.75 1.83 15.61
C LYS A 114 -12.65 0.32 15.36
N ASP A 115 -13.34 -0.50 16.17
CA ASP A 115 -13.33 -1.96 16.02
C ASP A 115 -14.01 -2.38 14.70
N ASN A 116 -14.98 -1.61 14.21
CA ASN A 116 -15.67 -1.84 12.94
C ASN A 116 -14.86 -1.43 11.69
N LEU A 117 -13.66 -0.83 11.84
CA LEU A 117 -12.77 -0.56 10.70
C LEU A 117 -12.15 -1.82 10.11
N THR A 118 -12.28 -2.96 10.79
CA THR A 118 -11.72 -4.23 10.34
C THR A 118 -12.73 -5.36 10.46
N ARG A 119 -12.56 -6.40 9.64
CA ARG A 119 -13.39 -7.60 9.63
C ARG A 119 -12.55 -8.83 9.35
N ASN A 120 -13.00 -9.98 9.85
CA ASN A 120 -12.44 -11.27 9.47
C ASN A 120 -13.18 -11.81 8.26
N ILE A 121 -12.44 -12.25 7.24
CA ILE A 121 -12.97 -12.95 6.08
C ILE A 121 -12.41 -14.37 6.11
N TYR A 122 -13.26 -15.33 5.79
CA TYR A 122 -12.90 -16.74 5.76
C TYR A 122 -13.01 -17.27 4.34
N SER A 123 -12.09 -18.15 3.97
CA SER A 123 -12.10 -18.87 2.71
C SER A 123 -11.73 -20.33 2.96
N THR A 124 -12.26 -21.23 2.13
CA THR A 124 -11.93 -22.64 2.15
C THR A 124 -11.53 -23.09 0.75
N ALA A 125 -10.73 -24.15 0.63
CA ALA A 125 -10.52 -24.83 -0.63
C ALA A 125 -11.70 -25.76 -0.89
N ILE A 126 -12.10 -25.87 -2.15
CA ILE A 126 -13.11 -26.81 -2.61
C ILE A 126 -12.37 -27.96 -3.30
N ASP A 127 -12.68 -29.17 -2.93
CA ASP A 127 -12.21 -30.36 -3.61
C ASP A 127 -12.89 -30.47 -4.98
N ASP A 128 -12.10 -30.55 -6.04
CA ASP A 128 -12.59 -30.52 -7.43
C ASP A 128 -13.38 -31.79 -7.82
N GLU A 129 -13.16 -32.93 -7.13
CA GLU A 129 -13.85 -34.19 -7.43
C GLU A 129 -15.20 -34.29 -6.70
N THR A 130 -15.23 -33.87 -5.44
CA THR A 130 -16.43 -33.99 -4.59
C THR A 130 -17.30 -32.74 -4.56
N GLY A 131 -16.75 -31.58 -4.94
CA GLY A 131 -17.41 -30.29 -4.84
C GLY A 131 -17.64 -29.81 -3.39
N THR A 132 -17.05 -30.51 -2.40
CA THR A 132 -17.18 -30.17 -0.97
C THR A 132 -15.94 -29.42 -0.48
N ALA A 133 -16.07 -28.78 0.69
CA ALA A 133 -14.93 -28.11 1.31
C ALA A 133 -13.91 -29.13 1.80
N ASP A 134 -12.64 -28.90 1.47
CA ASP A 134 -11.52 -29.70 1.96
C ASP A 134 -11.38 -29.61 3.47
N ASP A 135 -11.16 -30.73 4.12
CA ASP A 135 -10.90 -30.78 5.57
C ASP A 135 -9.66 -29.94 5.93
N ARG A 136 -9.78 -29.12 6.96
CA ARG A 136 -8.71 -28.22 7.47
C ARG A 136 -8.24 -27.14 6.47
N SER A 137 -9.03 -26.83 5.45
CA SER A 137 -8.71 -25.79 4.47
C SER A 137 -9.22 -24.40 4.84
N LEU A 138 -10.00 -24.27 5.93
CA LEU A 138 -10.51 -22.98 6.39
C LEU A 138 -9.35 -22.05 6.77
N ARG A 139 -9.27 -20.91 6.06
CA ARG A 139 -8.28 -19.86 6.31
C ARG A 139 -8.98 -18.55 6.62
N GLY A 140 -8.64 -17.95 7.77
CA GLY A 140 -9.12 -16.65 8.16
C GLY A 140 -8.08 -15.57 7.94
N TYR A 141 -8.49 -14.43 7.42
CA TYR A 141 -7.64 -13.26 7.37
C TYR A 141 -8.42 -11.98 7.68
N GLU A 142 -7.76 -11.10 8.40
CA GLU A 142 -8.31 -9.81 8.76
C GLU A 142 -8.16 -8.85 7.58
N VAL A 143 -9.18 -8.04 7.32
CA VAL A 143 -9.21 -7.00 6.29
C VAL A 143 -9.71 -5.70 6.88
N ALA A 144 -9.24 -4.58 6.32
CA ALA A 144 -9.81 -3.27 6.60
C ALA A 144 -10.95 -2.96 5.63
N VAL A 145 -11.93 -2.20 6.10
CA VAL A 145 -13.04 -1.70 5.27
C VAL A 145 -12.56 -0.64 4.29
N PRO A 146 -13.31 -0.36 3.19
CA PRO A 146 -13.01 0.74 2.29
C PRO A 146 -12.92 2.08 3.02
N MET A 147 -11.86 2.85 2.74
CA MET A 147 -11.65 4.16 3.35
C MET A 147 -10.65 4.99 2.54
N ASP A 148 -10.65 6.30 2.76
CA ASP A 148 -9.64 7.19 2.20
C ASP A 148 -8.44 7.29 3.14
N LEU A 149 -7.24 7.10 2.59
CA LEU A 149 -5.98 7.25 3.30
C LEU A 149 -5.13 8.35 2.64
N TYR A 150 -4.38 9.07 3.45
CA TYR A 150 -3.60 10.22 3.04
C TYR A 150 -2.12 10.00 3.34
N ALA A 151 -1.27 10.16 2.33
CA ALA A 151 0.19 10.10 2.46
C ALA A 151 0.81 11.35 1.86
N ARG A 152 1.87 11.86 2.48
CA ARG A 152 2.70 12.92 1.91
C ARG A 152 3.73 12.29 0.99
N MET A 153 3.86 12.82 -0.23
CA MET A 153 4.91 12.49 -1.18
C MET A 153 5.81 13.71 -1.38
N GLU A 154 7.09 13.55 -1.15
CA GLU A 154 8.10 14.59 -1.34
C GLU A 154 9.19 14.09 -2.26
N CYS A 155 9.65 14.93 -3.20
CA CYS A 155 10.72 14.56 -4.12
C CYS A 155 11.64 15.76 -4.39
N ASP A 156 12.93 15.48 -4.40
CA ASP A 156 13.94 16.43 -4.89
C ASP A 156 14.21 16.16 -6.38
N CYS A 157 13.36 16.74 -7.22
CA CYS A 157 13.40 16.61 -8.67
C CYS A 157 12.76 17.83 -9.35
N ASP A 158 12.83 17.90 -10.67
CA ASP A 158 12.12 18.88 -11.48
C ASP A 158 10.61 18.58 -11.56
N LYS A 159 9.81 19.59 -11.94
CA LYS A 159 8.36 19.51 -12.03
C LYS A 159 7.90 18.44 -13.02
N THR A 160 8.55 18.31 -14.16
CA THR A 160 8.19 17.35 -15.21
C THR A 160 8.33 15.92 -14.71
N THR A 161 9.45 15.59 -14.05
CA THR A 161 9.70 14.29 -13.41
C THR A 161 8.63 14.01 -12.34
N PHE A 162 8.33 15.01 -11.50
CA PHE A 162 7.32 14.86 -10.45
C PHE A 162 5.93 14.55 -11.02
N ASP A 163 5.52 15.25 -12.07
CA ASP A 163 4.23 15.02 -12.73
C ASP A 163 4.18 13.64 -13.45
N CYS A 164 5.30 13.18 -14.01
CA CYS A 164 5.41 11.82 -14.54
C CYS A 164 5.20 10.77 -13.44
N ILE A 165 5.77 10.95 -12.26
CA ILE A 165 5.59 10.04 -11.11
C ILE A 165 4.11 10.02 -10.68
N LYS A 166 3.47 11.19 -10.51
CA LYS A 166 2.05 11.28 -10.17
C LYS A 166 1.17 10.56 -11.20
N LYS A 167 1.45 10.80 -12.49
CA LYS A 167 0.72 10.16 -13.59
C LYS A 167 0.87 8.63 -13.61
N ALA A 168 2.09 8.12 -13.38
CA ALA A 168 2.32 6.67 -13.29
C ALA A 168 1.59 6.06 -12.11
N ALA A 169 1.67 6.67 -10.92
CA ALA A 169 1.00 6.21 -9.72
C ALA A 169 -0.52 6.17 -9.90
N GLY A 170 -1.14 7.28 -10.36
CA GLY A 170 -2.59 7.37 -10.53
C GLY A 170 -3.16 6.44 -11.61
N LYS A 171 -2.34 6.09 -12.64
CA LYS A 171 -2.82 5.24 -13.74
C LYS A 171 -2.52 3.76 -13.57
N LEU A 172 -1.40 3.39 -12.97
CA LEU A 172 -0.91 2.00 -12.96
C LEU A 172 -0.95 1.32 -11.61
N VAL A 173 -1.01 2.06 -10.50
CA VAL A 173 -1.24 1.45 -9.19
C VAL A 173 -2.75 1.24 -9.03
N ARG A 174 -3.18 0.00 -9.14
CA ARG A 174 -4.59 -0.40 -9.09
C ARG A 174 -4.96 -1.14 -7.82
N ALA A 175 -3.97 -1.67 -7.10
CA ALA A 175 -4.21 -2.40 -5.87
C ALA A 175 -3.07 -2.27 -4.88
N VAL A 176 -3.40 -2.24 -3.58
CA VAL A 176 -2.49 -2.12 -2.45
C VAL A 176 -2.68 -3.32 -1.51
N GLY A 177 -1.57 -3.83 -0.97
CA GLY A 177 -1.61 -4.91 0.02
C GLY A 177 -1.53 -6.31 -0.57
N SER A 178 -2.07 -7.28 0.16
CA SER A 178 -2.09 -8.71 -0.18
C SER A 178 -3.39 -9.11 -0.89
N HIS A 179 -3.42 -10.35 -1.43
CA HIS A 179 -4.62 -10.95 -2.06
C HIS A 179 -5.22 -10.15 -3.22
N LYS A 180 -4.40 -9.38 -3.95
CA LYS A 180 -4.81 -8.55 -5.10
C LYS A 180 -5.52 -9.37 -6.18
N SER A 181 -5.07 -10.60 -6.45
CA SER A 181 -5.69 -11.54 -7.40
C SER A 181 -7.05 -12.07 -6.94
N ARG A 182 -7.41 -11.86 -5.67
CA ARG A 182 -8.69 -12.27 -5.07
C ARG A 182 -9.63 -11.09 -4.82
N GLY A 183 -9.41 -9.95 -5.50
CA GLY A 183 -10.27 -8.77 -5.42
C GLY A 183 -10.05 -7.88 -4.19
N LEU A 184 -8.97 -8.09 -3.40
CA LEU A 184 -8.67 -7.20 -2.29
C LEU A 184 -7.73 -6.07 -2.70
N GLY A 185 -7.89 -4.93 -2.03
CA GLY A 185 -6.97 -3.81 -2.11
C GLY A 185 -7.15 -2.93 -3.34
N GLU A 186 -8.25 -3.04 -4.08
CA GLU A 186 -8.52 -2.14 -5.20
C GLU A 186 -8.48 -0.69 -4.73
N VAL A 187 -7.75 0.17 -5.47
CA VAL A 187 -7.49 1.55 -5.09
C VAL A 187 -7.49 2.47 -6.28
N VAL A 188 -8.04 3.67 -6.08
CA VAL A 188 -7.87 4.83 -6.96
C VAL A 188 -6.94 5.82 -6.26
N ILE A 189 -5.87 6.23 -6.94
CA ILE A 189 -4.91 7.19 -6.41
C ILE A 189 -5.14 8.55 -7.05
N GLU A 190 -5.33 9.55 -6.20
CA GLU A 190 -5.42 10.96 -6.56
C GLU A 190 -4.32 11.77 -5.88
N PHE A 191 -4.04 12.96 -6.40
CA PHE A 191 -3.07 13.88 -5.82
C PHE A 191 -3.73 15.22 -5.56
N LYS A 192 -3.49 15.78 -4.37
CA LYS A 192 -3.90 17.12 -3.97
C LYS A 192 -2.63 17.93 -3.78
N ASP A 193 -2.36 18.87 -4.68
CA ASP A 193 -1.24 19.76 -4.51
C ASP A 193 -1.53 20.69 -3.32
N GLU A 194 -0.53 20.89 -2.46
CA GLU A 194 -0.60 21.84 -1.36
C GLU A 194 -0.58 23.25 -1.99
N ALA A 195 -1.58 24.07 -1.63
CA ALA A 195 -1.69 25.46 -2.07
C ALA A 195 -0.61 26.33 -1.46
#